data_f98f3dd5665c6937511282842b5887d6
#
_entry.id   f98f3dd5665c6937511282842b5887d6
#
_cell.length_a   1.000
_cell.length_b   1.000
_cell.length_c   1.000
_cell.angle_alpha   90.00
_cell.angle_beta   90.00
_cell.angle_gamma   90.00
#
_symmetry.space_group_name_H-M   'P 1'
#
loop_
_entity.id
_entity.type
_entity.pdbx_description
1 polymer ?
#
loop_
_entity_poly.entity_id
_entity_poly.type
_entity_poly.pdbx_seq_one_letter_code
_entity_poly.pdbx_strand_id
1 'polypeptide(L)'
;NLINVFYDSAKELNNNFGALGPRFENVSEKSHKQSNINEKFGQIESISGSAMFFCSEVFDKNKGFDENFFLYFEETDYCYRSNKNNFKIYQVNSQKVYHEIGTSVETTSKEDIDKLKNLYAWHFIWSKFYFVKKNKGYLYSLIVFAPIMIRTIIKLFYYKILKDITREEHYKIRLNGLLSAIKGLKSIKRP
;
A
#
# COMPACT_ATOMS: atom_id res chain seq x y z
N ASN A 1 -16.50 17.13 12.88
CA ASN A 1 -16.15 15.73 13.11
C ASN A 1 -16.02 15.01 11.76
N LEU A 2 -14.88 14.36 11.52
CA LEU A 2 -14.56 13.66 10.27
C LEU A 2 -15.61 12.59 9.91
N ILE A 3 -16.11 11.86 10.91
CA ILE A 3 -17.10 10.79 10.72
C ILE A 3 -18.42 11.35 10.18
N ASN A 4 -18.90 12.48 10.72
CA ASN A 4 -20.14 13.10 10.26
C ASN A 4 -20.04 13.53 8.80
N VAL A 5 -18.88 14.11 8.42
CA VAL A 5 -18.67 14.51 7.02
C VAL A 5 -18.63 13.32 6.08
N PHE A 6 -18.00 12.22 6.47
CA PHE A 6 -18.05 11.01 5.66
C PHE A 6 -19.45 10.41 5.55
N TYR A 7 -20.21 10.44 6.65
CA TYR A 7 -21.59 9.97 6.64
C TYR A 7 -22.50 10.81 5.71
N ASP A 8 -22.38 12.14 5.79
CA ASP A 8 -23.12 13.03 4.89
C ASP A 8 -22.68 12.87 3.43
N SER A 9 -21.37 12.71 3.21
CA SER A 9 -20.82 12.42 1.88
C SER A 9 -21.33 11.10 1.30
N ALA A 10 -21.45 10.07 2.14
CA ALA A 10 -21.99 8.78 1.76
C ALA A 10 -23.46 8.88 1.31
N LYS A 11 -24.26 9.66 2.03
CA LYS A 11 -25.66 9.94 1.63
C LYS A 11 -25.76 10.66 0.29
N GLU A 12 -24.93 11.68 0.06
CA GLU A 12 -24.88 12.42 -1.20
C GLU A 12 -24.50 11.53 -2.39
N LEU A 13 -23.65 10.53 -2.15
CA LEU A 13 -23.25 9.53 -3.13
C LEU A 13 -24.23 8.32 -3.20
N ASN A 14 -25.40 8.44 -2.55
CA ASN A 14 -26.40 7.35 -2.47
C ASN A 14 -25.81 6.01 -1.99
N ASN A 15 -24.83 6.03 -1.13
CA ASN A 15 -24.07 4.86 -0.66
C ASN A 15 -23.44 4.02 -1.79
N ASN A 16 -23.26 4.59 -2.97
CA ASN A 16 -22.73 3.90 -4.14
C ASN A 16 -21.25 4.25 -4.36
N PHE A 17 -20.39 3.80 -3.45
CA PHE A 17 -18.94 4.02 -3.50
C PHE A 17 -18.19 2.83 -2.88
N GLY A 18 -16.94 2.62 -3.28
CA GLY A 18 -16.08 1.60 -2.69
C GLY A 18 -15.47 2.05 -1.36
N ALA A 19 -14.90 3.23 -1.35
CA ALA A 19 -14.37 3.87 -0.14
C ALA A 19 -14.31 5.38 -0.29
N LEU A 20 -14.39 6.08 0.86
CA LEU A 20 -14.11 7.50 1.00
C LEU A 20 -12.86 7.68 1.87
N GLY A 21 -12.08 8.71 1.59
CA GLY A 21 -10.95 9.10 2.42
C GLY A 21 -10.75 10.61 2.44
N PRO A 22 -10.03 11.14 3.42
CA PRO A 22 -9.73 12.54 3.52
C PRO A 22 -8.62 12.96 2.56
N ARG A 23 -8.42 14.26 2.44
CA ARG A 23 -7.22 14.84 1.85
C ARG A 23 -6.08 14.82 2.86
N PHE A 24 -4.89 14.38 2.45
CA PHE A 24 -3.69 14.42 3.29
C PHE A 24 -2.88 15.68 3.02
N GLU A 25 -2.51 16.46 4.06
CA GLU A 25 -1.80 17.73 3.88
C GLU A 25 -0.27 17.59 3.86
N ASN A 26 0.28 16.61 4.59
CA ASN A 26 1.73 16.44 4.77
C ASN A 26 2.35 15.35 3.91
N VAL A 27 1.67 14.89 2.87
CA VAL A 27 2.17 13.84 1.98
C VAL A 27 2.54 14.42 0.61
N SER A 28 3.63 13.94 0.02
CA SER A 28 3.99 14.36 -1.32
C SER A 28 3.05 13.71 -2.36
N GLU A 29 2.76 14.42 -3.46
CA GLU A 29 1.97 13.88 -4.58
C GLU A 29 2.57 12.61 -5.19
N LYS A 30 3.88 12.40 -5.02
CA LYS A 30 4.56 11.16 -5.46
C LYS A 30 4.20 9.96 -4.61
N SER A 31 3.87 10.19 -3.34
CA SER A 31 3.49 9.11 -2.41
C SER A 31 1.98 8.85 -2.39
N HIS A 32 1.17 9.89 -2.57
CA HIS A 32 -0.29 9.82 -2.57
C HIS A 32 -0.85 10.76 -3.64
N LYS A 33 -1.32 10.18 -4.74
CA LYS A 33 -2.01 10.93 -5.78
C LYS A 33 -3.34 11.43 -5.22
N GLN A 34 -3.49 12.74 -5.17
CA GLN A 34 -4.69 13.40 -4.66
C GLN A 34 -5.56 13.92 -5.80
N SER A 35 -6.84 14.06 -5.55
CA SER A 35 -7.80 14.64 -6.49
C SER A 35 -7.66 16.16 -6.60
N ASN A 36 -8.36 16.75 -7.58
CA ASN A 36 -8.45 18.20 -7.70
C ASN A 36 -9.13 18.79 -6.46
N ILE A 37 -8.48 19.76 -5.80
CA ILE A 37 -8.95 20.37 -4.56
C ILE A 37 -10.29 21.14 -4.74
N ASN A 38 -10.59 21.58 -5.95
CA ASN A 38 -11.80 22.34 -6.24
C ASN A 38 -13.06 21.45 -6.35
N GLU A 39 -12.89 20.14 -6.37
CA GLU A 39 -14.01 19.21 -6.36
C GLU A 39 -14.39 18.85 -4.92
N LYS A 40 -15.68 18.80 -4.60
CA LYS A 40 -16.14 18.32 -3.29
C LYS A 40 -15.74 16.87 -3.07
N PHE A 41 -15.97 16.02 -4.08
CA PHE A 41 -15.58 14.62 -4.14
C PHE A 41 -14.72 14.40 -5.36
N GLY A 42 -13.44 14.22 -5.16
CA GLY A 42 -12.53 13.88 -6.26
C GLY A 42 -12.36 12.38 -6.41
N GLN A 43 -12.64 11.84 -7.61
CA GLN A 43 -12.39 10.44 -7.87
C GLN A 43 -10.89 10.16 -7.92
N ILE A 44 -10.46 9.10 -7.22
CA ILE A 44 -9.06 8.64 -7.17
C ILE A 44 -8.97 7.12 -7.33
N GLU A 45 -7.78 6.61 -7.61
CA GLU A 45 -7.57 5.17 -7.81
C GLU A 45 -7.52 4.40 -6.49
N SER A 46 -6.91 4.99 -5.46
CA SER A 46 -6.78 4.39 -4.13
C SER A 46 -6.64 5.45 -3.04
N ILE A 47 -6.97 5.08 -1.82
CA ILE A 47 -6.85 5.87 -0.59
C ILE A 47 -5.85 5.17 0.32
N SER A 48 -5.15 5.94 1.16
CA SER A 48 -4.32 5.37 2.22
C SER A 48 -5.16 4.65 3.27
N GLY A 49 -4.70 3.48 3.70
CA GLY A 49 -5.33 2.69 4.75
C GLY A 49 -5.41 3.35 6.12
N SER A 50 -4.70 4.49 6.31
CA SER A 50 -4.72 5.23 7.58
C SER A 50 -6.05 5.90 7.91
N ALA A 51 -6.90 6.20 6.91
CA ALA A 51 -8.22 6.78 7.10
C ALA A 51 -9.13 6.41 5.92
N MET A 52 -9.94 5.38 6.09
CA MET A 52 -10.90 4.90 5.09
C MET A 52 -12.28 4.77 5.71
N PHE A 53 -13.29 5.18 4.96
CA PHE A 53 -14.70 4.99 5.29
C PHE A 53 -15.37 4.17 4.20
N PHE A 54 -16.10 3.12 4.59
CA PHE A 54 -16.69 2.15 3.68
C PHE A 54 -18.22 2.19 3.73
N CYS A 55 -18.87 1.89 2.61
CA CYS A 55 -20.23 1.38 2.62
C CYS A 55 -20.16 -0.12 2.95
N SER A 56 -20.80 -0.55 4.05
CA SER A 56 -20.73 -1.95 4.52
C SER A 56 -21.17 -2.95 3.45
N GLU A 57 -22.27 -2.66 2.78
CA GLU A 57 -22.79 -3.54 1.72
C GLU A 57 -21.80 -3.70 0.55
N VAL A 58 -21.12 -2.62 0.17
CA VAL A 58 -20.11 -2.64 -0.90
C VAL A 58 -18.84 -3.34 -0.41
N PHE A 59 -18.45 -3.12 0.85
CA PHE A 59 -17.30 -3.77 1.46
C PHE A 59 -17.46 -5.29 1.48
N ASP A 60 -18.63 -5.78 1.91
CA ASP A 60 -18.96 -7.21 1.94
C ASP A 60 -19.04 -7.81 0.54
N LYS A 61 -19.70 -7.11 -0.40
CA LYS A 61 -19.78 -7.51 -1.80
C LYS A 61 -18.41 -7.64 -2.46
N ASN A 62 -17.47 -6.79 -2.10
CA ASN A 62 -16.07 -6.83 -2.53
C ASN A 62 -15.20 -7.78 -1.69
N LYS A 63 -15.80 -8.53 -0.73
CA LYS A 63 -15.09 -9.50 0.14
C LYS A 63 -14.00 -8.87 1.00
N GLY A 64 -14.19 -7.63 1.45
CA GLY A 64 -13.29 -6.95 2.35
C GLY A 64 -11.83 -6.85 1.87
N PHE A 65 -10.91 -6.86 2.80
CA PHE A 65 -9.47 -6.95 2.52
C PHE A 65 -9.03 -8.40 2.27
N ASP A 66 -8.04 -8.58 1.40
CA ASP A 66 -7.42 -9.88 1.17
C ASP A 66 -6.40 -10.18 2.29
N GLU A 67 -6.71 -11.16 3.13
CA GLU A 67 -5.91 -11.56 4.30
C GLU A 67 -4.51 -12.14 3.93
N ASN A 68 -4.24 -12.39 2.66
CA ASN A 68 -2.90 -12.76 2.22
C ASN A 68 -1.91 -11.59 2.31
N PHE A 69 -2.39 -10.34 2.28
CA PHE A 69 -1.57 -9.18 2.59
C PHE A 69 -1.42 -9.05 4.11
N PHE A 70 -0.21 -9.14 4.61
CA PHE A 70 0.05 -8.85 6.02
C PHE A 70 0.33 -7.36 6.24
N LEU A 71 1.00 -6.72 5.27
CA LEU A 71 1.38 -5.32 5.34
C LEU A 71 1.58 -4.78 3.93
N TYR A 72 1.04 -3.60 3.65
CA TYR A 72 1.01 -2.92 2.36
C TYR A 72 0.17 -3.60 1.28
N PHE A 73 -0.47 -2.81 0.46
CA PHE A 73 -1.30 -3.17 -0.69
C PHE A 73 -2.68 -3.76 -0.36
N GLU A 74 -3.04 -3.99 0.89
CA GLU A 74 -4.38 -4.44 1.28
C GLU A 74 -5.45 -3.43 0.84
N GLU A 75 -5.25 -2.15 1.14
CA GLU A 75 -6.12 -1.06 0.74
C GLU A 75 -6.07 -0.81 -0.77
N THR A 76 -4.89 -0.91 -1.37
CA THR A 76 -4.69 -0.76 -2.82
C THR A 76 -5.44 -1.85 -3.59
N ASP A 77 -5.36 -3.09 -3.13
CA ASP A 77 -6.08 -4.22 -3.72
C ASP A 77 -7.60 -4.07 -3.58
N TYR A 78 -8.06 -3.65 -2.40
CA TYR A 78 -9.47 -3.37 -2.17
C TYR A 78 -9.98 -2.27 -3.12
N CYS A 79 -9.29 -1.14 -3.20
CA CYS A 79 -9.66 -0.03 -4.10
C CYS A 79 -9.66 -0.47 -5.57
N TYR A 80 -8.67 -1.26 -5.99
CA TYR A 80 -8.59 -1.80 -7.34
C TYR A 80 -9.80 -2.69 -7.67
N ARG A 81 -10.16 -3.61 -6.77
CA ARG A 81 -11.34 -4.49 -6.93
C ARG A 81 -12.65 -3.71 -6.94
N SER A 82 -12.78 -2.72 -6.05
CA SER A 82 -13.94 -1.84 -5.99
C SER A 82 -14.15 -1.10 -7.31
N ASN A 83 -13.09 -0.46 -7.82
CA ASN A 83 -13.13 0.23 -9.12
C ASN A 83 -13.49 -0.71 -10.28
N LYS A 84 -12.96 -1.93 -10.28
CA LYS A 84 -13.29 -2.96 -11.29
C LYS A 84 -14.75 -3.38 -11.23
N ASN A 85 -15.35 -3.35 -10.06
CA ASN A 85 -16.77 -3.64 -9.82
C ASN A 85 -17.67 -2.39 -9.94
N ASN A 86 -17.18 -1.30 -10.52
CA ASN A 86 -17.85 -0.01 -10.70
C ASN A 86 -18.18 0.75 -9.40
N PHE A 87 -17.61 0.37 -8.25
CA PHE A 87 -17.67 1.14 -7.02
C PHE A 87 -16.47 2.08 -6.93
N LYS A 88 -16.72 3.36 -7.19
CA LYS A 88 -15.67 4.37 -7.25
C LYS A 88 -15.08 4.68 -5.88
N ILE A 89 -13.84 5.13 -5.89
CA ILE A 89 -13.12 5.58 -4.71
C ILE A 89 -13.07 7.10 -4.76
N TYR A 90 -13.45 7.76 -3.66
CA TYR A 90 -13.50 9.21 -3.61
C TYR A 90 -12.66 9.79 -2.48
N GLN A 91 -12.00 10.88 -2.77
CA GLN A 91 -11.39 11.76 -1.79
C GLN A 91 -12.37 12.89 -1.43
N VAL A 92 -12.66 13.05 -0.14
CA VAL A 92 -13.48 14.15 0.39
C VAL A 92 -12.56 15.32 0.68
N ASN A 93 -12.51 16.30 -0.23
CA ASN A 93 -11.55 17.39 -0.20
C ASN A 93 -11.79 18.43 0.89
N SER A 94 -13.02 18.50 1.44
CA SER A 94 -13.36 19.35 2.57
C SER A 94 -12.72 18.91 3.89
N GLN A 95 -12.23 17.67 3.95
CA GLN A 95 -11.59 17.11 5.14
C GLN A 95 -10.10 16.91 4.89
N LYS A 96 -9.30 17.55 5.72
CA LYS A 96 -7.86 17.51 5.68
C LYS A 96 -7.32 16.82 6.93
N VAL A 97 -6.42 15.89 6.75
CA VAL A 97 -5.76 15.18 7.86
C VAL A 97 -4.25 15.17 7.66
N TYR A 98 -3.54 15.11 8.77
CA TYR A 98 -2.09 14.90 8.78
C TYR A 98 -1.83 13.42 8.99
N HIS A 99 -0.96 12.84 8.18
CA HIS A 99 -0.54 11.46 8.30
C HIS A 99 0.96 11.39 8.61
N GLU A 100 1.31 11.09 9.83
CA GLU A 100 2.69 10.87 10.24
C GLU A 100 3.14 9.47 9.82
N ILE A 101 3.76 9.39 8.65
CA ILE A 101 4.20 8.10 8.08
C ILE A 101 5.34 7.52 8.91
N GLY A 102 5.18 6.28 9.38
CA GLY A 102 6.23 5.53 10.05
C GLY A 102 6.35 5.77 11.55
N THR A 103 5.41 6.49 12.17
CA THR A 103 5.40 6.75 13.64
C THR A 103 4.58 5.75 14.45
N SER A 104 3.94 4.78 13.80
CA SER A 104 3.06 3.81 14.45
C SER A 104 3.76 2.86 15.43
N VAL A 105 5.09 2.80 15.39
CA VAL A 105 5.90 1.98 16.29
C VAL A 105 6.96 2.87 16.92
N GLU A 106 6.85 3.07 18.23
CA GLU A 106 7.90 3.72 19.01
C GLU A 106 9.10 2.78 19.12
N THR A 107 10.21 3.17 18.52
CA THR A 107 11.48 2.43 18.61
C THR A 107 12.54 3.30 19.25
N THR A 108 13.16 2.80 20.28
CA THR A 108 14.18 3.53 21.06
C THR A 108 15.61 3.24 20.62
N SER A 109 15.83 2.10 19.95
CA SER A 109 17.17 1.70 19.52
C SER A 109 17.35 1.79 18.00
N LYS A 110 18.57 2.11 17.56
CA LYS A 110 18.93 2.11 16.13
C LYS A 110 18.76 0.71 15.51
N GLU A 111 19.06 -0.34 16.29
CA GLU A 111 18.92 -1.73 15.83
C GLU A 111 17.48 -2.08 15.53
N ASP A 112 16.51 -1.68 16.37
CA ASP A 112 15.10 -1.92 16.16
C ASP A 112 14.55 -1.13 14.97
N ILE A 113 15.03 0.11 14.78
CA ILE A 113 14.70 0.90 13.59
C ILE A 113 15.15 0.17 12.31
N ASP A 114 16.34 -0.38 12.29
CA ASP A 114 16.85 -1.09 11.10
C ASP A 114 16.14 -2.42 10.88
N LYS A 115 15.81 -3.16 11.95
CA LYS A 115 14.95 -4.36 11.86
C LYS A 115 13.57 -4.02 11.28
N LEU A 116 12.95 -2.95 11.74
CA LEU A 116 11.65 -2.50 11.28
C LEU A 116 11.68 -2.06 9.80
N LYS A 117 12.70 -1.29 9.39
CA LYS A 117 12.91 -0.93 7.98
C LYS A 117 13.06 -2.17 7.08
N ASN A 118 13.78 -3.17 7.56
CA ASN A 118 13.99 -4.41 6.85
C ASN A 118 12.69 -5.23 6.73
N LEU A 119 11.89 -5.28 7.80
CA LEU A 119 10.57 -5.88 7.78
C LEU A 119 9.66 -5.21 6.74
N TYR A 120 9.61 -3.88 6.76
CA TYR A 120 8.84 -3.09 5.80
C TYR A 120 9.30 -3.31 4.36
N ALA A 121 10.60 -3.36 4.11
CA ALA A 121 11.15 -3.61 2.78
C ALA A 121 10.79 -5.00 2.24
N TRP A 122 10.79 -6.02 3.11
CA TRP A 122 10.39 -7.39 2.75
C TRP A 122 8.92 -7.44 2.36
N HIS A 123 8.02 -6.92 3.23
CA HIS A 123 6.58 -6.95 2.98
C HIS A 123 6.19 -6.09 1.78
N PHE A 124 6.77 -4.91 1.64
CA PHE A 124 6.46 -4.04 0.51
C PHE A 124 6.73 -4.70 -0.85
N ILE A 125 7.89 -5.34 -1.02
CA ILE A 125 8.21 -6.00 -2.30
C ILE A 125 7.40 -7.27 -2.51
N TRP A 126 7.16 -8.04 -1.45
CA TRP A 126 6.32 -9.23 -1.48
C TRP A 126 4.89 -8.88 -1.89
N SER A 127 4.28 -7.94 -1.18
CA SER A 127 2.89 -7.49 -1.40
C SER A 127 2.72 -6.85 -2.78
N LYS A 128 3.70 -6.06 -3.23
CA LYS A 128 3.67 -5.47 -4.57
C LYS A 128 3.68 -6.53 -5.67
N PHE A 129 4.52 -7.56 -5.55
CA PHE A 129 4.54 -8.67 -6.49
C PHE A 129 3.22 -9.45 -6.45
N TYR A 130 2.74 -9.77 -5.24
CA TYR A 130 1.49 -10.51 -5.06
C TYR A 130 0.29 -9.75 -5.65
N PHE A 131 0.20 -8.44 -5.43
CA PHE A 131 -0.83 -7.58 -6.03
C PHE A 131 -0.83 -7.67 -7.57
N VAL A 132 0.34 -7.54 -8.21
CA VAL A 132 0.45 -7.63 -9.67
C VAL A 132 0.11 -9.04 -10.15
N LYS A 133 0.63 -10.07 -9.49
CA LYS A 133 0.34 -11.48 -9.79
C LYS A 133 -1.15 -11.78 -9.72
N LYS A 134 -1.82 -11.34 -8.66
CA LYS A 134 -3.25 -11.54 -8.43
C LYS A 134 -4.12 -10.88 -9.50
N ASN A 135 -3.77 -9.65 -9.88
CA ASN A 135 -4.62 -8.81 -10.72
C ASN A 135 -4.27 -8.82 -12.22
N LYS A 136 -3.04 -9.18 -12.59
CA LYS A 136 -2.53 -9.18 -13.98
C LYS A 136 -1.95 -10.52 -14.43
N GLY A 137 -1.84 -11.48 -13.53
CA GLY A 137 -1.32 -12.81 -13.82
C GLY A 137 0.17 -12.99 -13.52
N TYR A 138 0.58 -14.26 -13.35
CA TYR A 138 1.93 -14.63 -12.91
C TYR A 138 3.01 -14.24 -13.92
N LEU A 139 2.83 -14.59 -15.20
CA LEU A 139 3.82 -14.29 -16.24
C LEU A 139 4.05 -12.79 -16.41
N TYR A 140 2.97 -12.01 -16.40
CA TYR A 140 3.06 -10.56 -16.43
C TYR A 140 3.85 -10.01 -15.23
N SER A 141 3.61 -10.53 -14.04
CA SER A 141 4.35 -10.10 -12.85
C SER A 141 5.84 -10.42 -12.93
N LEU A 142 6.22 -11.58 -13.48
CA LEU A 142 7.64 -11.90 -13.71
C LEU A 142 8.31 -10.89 -14.64
N ILE A 143 7.66 -10.53 -15.76
CA ILE A 143 8.20 -9.54 -16.71
C ILE A 143 8.38 -8.18 -16.04
N VAL A 144 7.37 -7.70 -15.32
CA VAL A 144 7.40 -6.38 -14.65
C VAL A 144 8.45 -6.34 -13.54
N PHE A 145 8.65 -7.46 -12.83
CA PHE A 145 9.59 -7.50 -11.70
C PHE A 145 11.01 -7.94 -12.08
N ALA A 146 11.25 -8.46 -13.28
CA ALA A 146 12.58 -8.83 -13.73
C ALA A 146 13.60 -7.67 -13.62
N PRO A 147 13.35 -6.46 -14.13
CA PRO A 147 14.28 -5.33 -13.97
C PRO A 147 14.48 -4.92 -12.51
N ILE A 148 13.44 -5.03 -11.67
CA ILE A 148 13.55 -4.77 -10.23
C ILE A 148 14.44 -5.79 -9.55
N MET A 149 14.32 -7.06 -9.91
CA MET A 149 15.15 -8.15 -9.41
C MET A 149 16.61 -7.96 -9.81
N ILE A 150 16.88 -7.71 -11.09
CA ILE A 150 18.24 -7.46 -11.61
C ILE A 150 18.88 -6.28 -10.88
N ARG A 151 18.18 -5.15 -10.77
CA ARG A 151 18.67 -3.99 -10.03
C ARG A 151 18.94 -4.29 -8.56
N THR A 152 18.11 -5.10 -7.92
CA THR A 152 18.28 -5.50 -6.52
C THR A 152 19.53 -6.36 -6.35
N ILE A 153 19.76 -7.30 -7.26
CA ILE A 153 20.95 -8.17 -7.27
C ILE A 153 22.23 -7.32 -7.50
N ILE A 154 22.23 -6.43 -8.49
CA ILE A 154 23.37 -5.54 -8.75
C ILE A 154 23.71 -4.70 -7.51
N LYS A 155 22.70 -4.13 -6.85
CA LYS A 155 22.92 -3.33 -5.64
C LYS A 155 23.40 -4.17 -4.46
N LEU A 156 22.91 -5.39 -4.32
CA LEU A 156 23.40 -6.32 -3.30
C LEU A 156 24.90 -6.57 -3.47
N PHE A 157 25.36 -6.92 -4.68
CA PHE A 157 26.78 -7.13 -4.95
C PHE A 157 27.62 -5.84 -4.79
N TYR A 158 27.11 -4.72 -5.26
CA TYR A 158 27.77 -3.42 -5.12
C TYR A 158 28.04 -3.07 -3.65
N TYR A 159 27.04 -3.16 -2.78
CA TYR A 159 27.22 -2.86 -1.36
C TYR A 159 28.04 -3.90 -0.61
N LYS A 160 28.01 -5.16 -1.06
CA LYS A 160 28.92 -6.19 -0.56
C LYS A 160 30.39 -5.86 -0.84
N ILE A 161 30.70 -5.38 -2.05
CA ILE A 161 32.07 -4.95 -2.42
C ILE A 161 32.49 -3.74 -1.59
N LEU A 162 31.59 -2.78 -1.36
CA LEU A 162 31.82 -1.60 -0.54
C LEU A 162 31.88 -1.89 0.97
N LYS A 163 31.59 -3.13 1.40
CA LYS A 163 31.48 -3.54 2.80
C LYS A 163 30.46 -2.71 3.61
N ASP A 164 29.43 -2.17 2.95
CA ASP A 164 28.30 -1.48 3.58
C ASP A 164 27.28 -2.52 4.06
N ILE A 165 27.50 -3.03 5.26
CA ILE A 165 26.73 -4.13 5.85
C ILE A 165 25.24 -3.78 5.93
N THR A 166 24.89 -2.56 6.32
CA THR A 166 23.49 -2.12 6.48
C THR A 166 22.74 -2.14 5.16
N ARG A 167 23.33 -1.61 4.09
CA ARG A 167 22.70 -1.61 2.77
C ARG A 167 22.73 -3.00 2.11
N GLU A 168 23.79 -3.77 2.30
CA GLU A 168 23.85 -5.16 1.85
C GLU A 168 22.67 -5.96 2.42
N GLU A 169 22.47 -5.92 3.74
CA GLU A 169 21.39 -6.64 4.42
C GLU A 169 20.01 -6.16 3.94
N HIS A 170 19.80 -4.86 3.76
CA HIS A 170 18.56 -4.34 3.20
C HIS A 170 18.22 -4.94 1.82
N TYR A 171 19.19 -4.99 0.89
CA TYR A 171 18.95 -5.55 -0.44
C TYR A 171 18.81 -7.08 -0.43
N LYS A 172 19.49 -7.77 0.47
CA LYS A 172 19.34 -9.21 0.70
C LYS A 172 17.93 -9.56 1.18
N ILE A 173 17.41 -8.80 2.14
CA ILE A 173 16.05 -8.96 2.66
C ILE A 173 15.00 -8.66 1.58
N ARG A 174 15.21 -7.60 0.82
CA ARG A 174 14.33 -7.25 -0.29
C ARG A 174 14.33 -8.33 -1.38
N LEU A 175 15.48 -8.88 -1.74
CA LEU A 175 15.57 -9.99 -2.69
C LEU A 175 14.86 -11.25 -2.15
N ASN A 176 15.04 -11.56 -0.88
CA ASN A 176 14.35 -12.67 -0.22
C ASN A 176 12.82 -12.52 -0.28
N GLY A 177 12.29 -11.33 0.01
CA GLY A 177 10.86 -11.04 -0.08
C GLY A 177 10.31 -11.26 -1.50
N LEU A 178 11.03 -10.78 -2.52
CA LEU A 178 10.64 -10.98 -3.92
C LEU A 178 10.67 -12.47 -4.32
N LEU A 179 11.74 -13.18 -3.98
CA LEU A 179 11.85 -14.62 -4.28
C LEU A 179 10.78 -15.44 -3.57
N SER A 180 10.44 -15.08 -2.33
CA SER A 180 9.34 -15.69 -1.57
C SER A 180 7.99 -15.51 -2.27
N ALA A 181 7.71 -14.31 -2.77
CA ALA A 181 6.49 -14.02 -3.51
C ALA A 181 6.42 -14.76 -4.87
N ILE A 182 7.54 -14.84 -5.59
CA ILE A 182 7.66 -15.60 -6.85
C ILE A 182 7.36 -17.09 -6.61
N LYS A 183 7.92 -17.67 -5.54
CA LYS A 183 7.68 -19.07 -5.15
C LYS A 183 6.28 -19.32 -4.59
N GLY A 184 5.47 -18.29 -4.40
CA GLY A 184 4.11 -18.41 -3.85
C GLY A 184 4.08 -18.69 -2.34
N LEU A 185 5.17 -18.42 -1.63
CA LEU A 185 5.19 -18.53 -0.17
C LEU A 185 4.31 -17.43 0.44
N LYS A 186 3.63 -17.75 1.55
CA LYS A 186 2.79 -16.78 2.27
C LYS A 186 3.62 -15.61 2.82
N SER A 187 2.94 -14.51 3.12
CA SER A 187 3.53 -13.35 3.81
C SER A 187 3.82 -13.70 5.28
N ILE A 188 4.94 -14.39 5.54
CA ILE A 188 5.23 -15.06 6.82
C ILE A 188 6.13 -14.26 7.74
N LYS A 189 6.88 -13.28 7.23
CA LYS A 189 7.83 -12.54 8.06
C LYS A 189 7.06 -11.71 9.10
N ARG A 190 7.46 -11.85 10.35
CA ARG A 190 6.90 -11.13 11.51
C ARG A 190 8.00 -10.33 12.19
N PRO A 191 7.65 -9.33 13.03
CA PRO A 191 8.61 -8.57 13.82
C PRO A 191 9.48 -9.44 14.69
#